data_b6cd21b9f99bc54faac1ff722ee9b4c3
#
_entry.id   b6cd21b9f99bc54faac1ff722ee9b4c3
#
_cell.length_a   1.000
_cell.length_b   1.000
_cell.length_c   1.000
_cell.angle_alpha   90.00
_cell.angle_beta   90.00
_cell.angle_gamma   90.00
#
_symmetry.space_group_name_H-M   'P 1'
#
loop_
_entity.id
_entity.type
_entity.pdbx_description
1 polymer ?
#
loop_
_entity_poly.entity_id
_entity_poly.type
_entity_poly.pdbx_seq_one_letter_code
_entity_poly.pdbx_strand_id
1 'polypeptide(L)'
;MEDFPIYHWNNKNILVVEDDESSTYLLNEILKETGATIKYITDGQEAVEFIRQHPETDLILMDIHLPEKDGFTATREIKAIASNVVVIAQTAYAFSVDHLEAEKAGCDAFFTKPLNPNLLLDKINSFLS
;
A
#
# COMPACT_ATOMS: atom_id res chain seq x y z
N MET A 1 -9.99 25.62 -3.44
CA MET A 1 -9.80 25.24 -2.05
C MET A 1 -9.69 23.74 -1.90
N GLU A 2 -8.72 23.36 -1.20
CA GLU A 2 -8.42 21.95 -0.99
C GLU A 2 -9.40 21.33 -0.02
N ASP A 3 -9.93 20.16 -0.35
CA ASP A 3 -10.95 19.52 0.45
C ASP A 3 -10.51 18.21 1.09
N PHE A 4 -9.23 17.86 0.94
CA PHE A 4 -8.74 16.63 1.56
C PHE A 4 -8.57 16.84 3.06
N PRO A 5 -8.90 15.82 3.86
CA PRO A 5 -8.57 15.88 5.29
C PRO A 5 -7.07 16.02 5.45
N ILE A 6 -6.66 16.73 6.48
CA ILE A 6 -5.24 16.90 6.77
C ILE A 6 -4.89 15.95 7.91
N TYR A 7 -4.03 15.00 7.59
CA TYR A 7 -3.53 14.04 8.58
C TYR A 7 -2.06 14.33 8.87
N HIS A 8 -1.63 13.98 10.05
CA HIS A 8 -0.25 14.18 10.47
C HIS A 8 0.33 12.82 10.86
N TRP A 9 1.09 12.24 9.93
CA TRP A 9 1.68 10.92 10.13
C TRP A 9 3.19 11.03 10.26
N ASN A 10 3.66 12.04 10.96
CA ASN A 10 5.09 12.17 11.25
C ASN A 10 5.53 10.93 12.01
N ASN A 11 6.70 10.43 11.69
CA ASN A 11 7.26 9.22 12.28
C ASN A 11 6.60 7.92 11.80
N LYS A 12 5.75 8.00 10.77
CA LYS A 12 5.19 6.79 10.16
C LYS A 12 5.91 6.51 8.85
N ASN A 13 6.12 5.23 8.58
CA ASN A 13 6.83 4.77 7.39
C ASN A 13 5.88 4.00 6.49
N ILE A 14 5.70 4.49 5.27
CA ILE A 14 4.79 3.89 4.29
C ILE A 14 5.60 3.45 3.08
N LEU A 15 5.40 2.21 2.66
CA LEU A 15 5.99 1.68 1.44
C LEU A 15 4.92 1.65 0.36
N VAL A 16 5.20 2.23 -0.80
CA VAL A 16 4.31 2.18 -1.96
C VAL A 16 4.94 1.26 -2.99
N VAL A 17 4.24 0.18 -3.34
CA VAL A 17 4.72 -0.78 -4.33
C VAL A 17 3.82 -0.67 -5.54
N GLU A 18 4.34 -0.06 -6.59
CA GLU A 18 3.56 0.32 -7.76
C GLU A 18 4.50 0.48 -8.95
N ASP A 19 4.19 -0.15 -10.07
CA ASP A 19 5.05 -0.06 -11.25
C ASP A 19 4.59 0.98 -12.28
N ASP A 20 3.37 1.50 -12.13
CA ASP A 20 2.84 2.50 -13.06
C ASP A 20 3.18 3.91 -12.59
N GLU A 21 3.85 4.68 -13.48
CA GLU A 21 4.30 6.01 -13.12
C GLU A 21 3.15 6.96 -12.77
N SER A 22 2.05 6.86 -13.51
CA SER A 22 0.90 7.73 -13.25
C SER A 22 0.29 7.45 -11.88
N SER A 23 0.18 6.17 -11.54
CA SER A 23 -0.35 5.78 -10.24
C SER A 23 0.57 6.24 -9.12
N THR A 24 1.88 6.10 -9.31
CA THR A 24 2.87 6.55 -8.33
C THR A 24 2.76 8.06 -8.12
N TYR A 25 2.64 8.81 -9.22
CA TYR A 25 2.52 10.25 -9.13
C TYR A 25 1.27 10.64 -8.33
N LEU A 26 0.15 10.00 -8.64
CA LEU A 26 -1.10 10.29 -7.94
C LEU A 26 -1.00 10.00 -6.45
N LEU A 27 -0.43 8.84 -6.10
CA LEU A 27 -0.25 8.49 -4.70
C LEU A 27 0.65 9.48 -3.99
N ASN A 28 1.72 9.92 -4.65
CA ASN A 28 2.59 10.91 -4.05
C ASN A 28 1.86 12.22 -3.77
N GLU A 29 0.99 12.65 -4.72
CA GLU A 29 0.21 13.87 -4.52
C GLU A 29 -0.75 13.73 -3.35
N ILE A 30 -1.33 12.55 -3.18
CA ILE A 30 -2.26 12.31 -2.07
C ILE A 30 -1.53 12.30 -0.72
N LEU A 31 -0.34 11.70 -0.69
CA LEU A 31 0.35 11.42 0.57
C LEU A 31 1.33 12.49 1.03
N LYS A 32 1.80 13.35 0.13
CA LYS A 32 2.94 14.22 0.43
C LYS A 32 2.70 15.21 1.58
N GLU A 33 1.44 15.55 1.83
CA GLU A 33 1.13 16.54 2.85
C GLU A 33 0.97 15.92 4.25
N THR A 34 1.04 14.61 4.34
CA THR A 34 0.78 13.92 5.61
C THR A 34 1.98 13.89 6.55
N GLY A 35 3.17 14.15 6.02
CA GLY A 35 4.39 14.08 6.82
C GLY A 35 4.97 12.69 6.97
N ALA A 36 4.31 11.65 6.42
CA ALA A 36 4.85 10.30 6.48
C ALA A 36 6.10 10.19 5.61
N THR A 37 7.00 9.28 6.00
CA THR A 37 8.15 8.94 5.18
C THR A 37 7.72 7.88 4.18
N ILE A 38 7.84 8.19 2.88
CA ILE A 38 7.33 7.32 1.82
C ILE A 38 8.49 6.74 1.03
N LYS A 39 8.50 5.43 0.87
CA LYS A 39 9.45 4.74 0.00
C LYS A 39 8.69 4.17 -1.18
N TYR A 40 9.22 4.32 -2.39
CA TYR A 40 8.58 3.81 -3.60
C TYR A 40 9.40 2.68 -4.20
N ILE A 41 8.74 1.57 -4.50
CA ILE A 41 9.36 0.38 -5.08
C ILE A 41 8.47 -0.10 -6.22
N THR A 42 9.05 -0.67 -7.26
CA THR A 42 8.33 -1.00 -8.48
C THR A 42 8.03 -2.48 -8.69
N ASP A 43 8.56 -3.38 -7.84
CA ASP A 43 8.24 -4.79 -8.01
C ASP A 43 8.12 -5.50 -6.67
N GLY A 44 7.43 -6.67 -6.71
CA GLY A 44 7.10 -7.38 -5.49
C GLY A 44 8.29 -8.02 -4.81
N GLN A 45 9.29 -8.49 -5.58
CA GLN A 45 10.46 -9.12 -5.00
C GLN A 45 11.27 -8.07 -4.21
N GLU A 46 11.44 -6.90 -4.81
CA GLU A 46 12.16 -5.82 -4.14
C GLU A 46 11.43 -5.38 -2.88
N ALA A 47 10.09 -5.41 -2.89
CA ALA A 47 9.31 -5.06 -1.72
C ALA A 47 9.55 -6.04 -0.57
N VAL A 48 9.60 -7.34 -0.87
CA VAL A 48 9.87 -8.34 0.15
C VAL A 48 11.25 -8.12 0.77
N GLU A 49 12.25 -7.86 -0.07
CA GLU A 49 13.60 -7.61 0.43
C GLU A 49 13.66 -6.34 1.27
N PHE A 50 12.93 -5.31 0.87
CA PHE A 50 12.90 -4.07 1.63
C PHE A 50 12.33 -4.31 3.03
N ILE A 51 11.23 -5.06 3.14
CA ILE A 51 10.61 -5.34 4.43
C ILE A 51 11.51 -6.22 5.29
N ARG A 52 12.25 -7.13 4.66
CA ARG A 52 13.20 -7.96 5.41
C ARG A 52 14.21 -7.09 6.14
N GLN A 53 14.63 -5.99 5.50
CA GLN A 53 15.59 -5.06 6.09
C GLN A 53 14.93 -3.98 6.94
N HIS A 54 13.65 -3.71 6.71
CA HIS A 54 12.91 -2.65 7.40
C HIS A 54 11.57 -3.17 7.93
N PRO A 55 11.61 -4.14 8.87
CA PRO A 55 10.37 -4.71 9.40
C PRO A 55 9.56 -3.73 10.24
N GLU A 56 10.14 -2.56 10.55
CA GLU A 56 9.45 -1.52 11.30
C GLU A 56 8.49 -0.71 10.43
N THR A 57 8.42 -0.99 9.12
CA THR A 57 7.49 -0.30 8.21
C THR A 57 6.07 -0.43 8.74
N ASP A 58 5.34 0.67 8.74
CA ASP A 58 3.99 0.69 9.33
C ASP A 58 2.92 0.20 8.37
N LEU A 59 3.02 0.56 7.10
CA LEU A 59 1.95 0.28 6.16
C LEU A 59 2.49 0.20 4.74
N ILE A 60 1.90 -0.68 3.95
CA ILE A 60 2.25 -0.87 2.55
C ILE A 60 1.01 -0.67 1.69
N LEU A 61 1.14 0.16 0.65
CA LEU A 61 0.15 0.23 -0.42
C LEU A 61 0.68 -0.67 -1.53
N MET A 62 -0.02 -1.78 -1.78
CA MET A 62 0.49 -2.83 -2.65
C MET A 62 -0.38 -3.01 -3.88
N ASP A 63 0.17 -2.68 -5.07
CA ASP A 63 -0.48 -3.04 -6.31
C ASP A 63 -0.37 -4.55 -6.46
N ILE A 64 -1.46 -5.22 -6.83
CA ILE A 64 -1.41 -6.67 -6.93
C ILE A 64 -0.96 -7.16 -8.31
N HIS A 65 -0.96 -6.30 -9.31
CA HIS A 65 -0.53 -6.67 -10.67
C HIS A 65 0.86 -6.10 -10.95
N LEU A 66 1.86 -6.71 -10.34
CA LEU A 66 3.25 -6.25 -10.44
C LEU A 66 4.08 -7.19 -11.30
N PRO A 67 5.18 -6.67 -11.88
CA PRO A 67 6.13 -7.56 -12.57
C PRO A 67 6.90 -8.40 -11.56
N GLU A 68 7.54 -9.43 -12.04
CA GLU A 68 8.37 -10.37 -11.30
C GLU A 68 7.57 -11.18 -10.28
N LYS A 69 7.16 -10.57 -9.18
CA LYS A 69 6.40 -11.23 -8.12
C LYS A 69 5.14 -10.43 -7.89
N ASP A 70 3.97 -11.04 -8.09
CA ASP A 70 2.71 -10.33 -7.94
C ASP A 70 2.45 -9.93 -6.49
N GLY A 71 1.49 -9.02 -6.31
CA GLY A 71 1.23 -8.44 -5.00
C GLY A 71 0.70 -9.42 -3.96
N PHE A 72 -0.04 -10.44 -4.38
CA PHE A 72 -0.55 -11.44 -3.43
C PHE A 72 0.60 -12.28 -2.87
N THR A 73 1.48 -12.75 -3.75
CA THR A 73 2.63 -13.53 -3.34
C THR A 73 3.54 -12.70 -2.45
N ALA A 74 3.80 -11.44 -2.84
CA ALA A 74 4.62 -10.56 -2.04
C ALA A 74 4.00 -10.34 -0.66
N THR A 75 2.69 -10.14 -0.59
CA THR A 75 2.00 -9.92 0.69
C THR A 75 2.14 -11.13 1.60
N ARG A 76 1.95 -12.34 1.07
CA ARG A 76 2.11 -13.55 1.87
C ARG A 76 3.50 -13.63 2.47
N GLU A 77 4.53 -13.35 1.66
CA GLU A 77 5.91 -13.42 2.13
C GLU A 77 6.20 -12.31 3.13
N ILE A 78 5.68 -11.11 2.89
CA ILE A 78 5.87 -9.99 3.82
C ILE A 78 5.21 -10.28 5.16
N LYS A 79 4.00 -10.80 5.16
CA LYS A 79 3.31 -11.12 6.40
C LYS A 79 4.02 -12.21 7.20
N ALA A 80 4.71 -13.11 6.51
CA ALA A 80 5.49 -14.14 7.19
C ALA A 80 6.73 -13.55 7.87
N ILE A 81 7.26 -12.44 7.34
CA ILE A 81 8.45 -11.78 7.89
C ILE A 81 8.05 -10.79 8.97
N ALA A 82 7.02 -9.99 8.72
CA ALA A 82 6.61 -8.89 9.59
C ALA A 82 5.08 -8.87 9.69
N SER A 83 4.54 -9.70 10.56
CA SER A 83 3.10 -9.93 10.64
C SER A 83 2.31 -8.67 11.03
N ASN A 84 2.96 -7.70 11.65
CA ASN A 84 2.28 -6.48 12.12
C ASN A 84 2.18 -5.38 11.07
N VAL A 85 2.86 -5.53 9.93
CA VAL A 85 2.77 -4.50 8.89
C VAL A 85 1.38 -4.56 8.26
N VAL A 86 0.79 -3.39 8.05
CA VAL A 86 -0.53 -3.30 7.42
C VAL A 86 -0.34 -3.30 5.91
N VAL A 87 -1.09 -4.13 5.19
CA VAL A 87 -1.02 -4.17 3.73
C VAL A 87 -2.38 -3.81 3.17
N ILE A 88 -2.41 -2.72 2.40
CA ILE A 88 -3.60 -2.30 1.67
C ILE A 88 -3.37 -2.62 0.20
N ALA A 89 -4.14 -3.57 -0.33
CA ALA A 89 -4.01 -3.98 -1.72
C ALA A 89 -4.78 -3.01 -2.62
N GLN A 90 -4.28 -2.82 -3.83
CA GLN A 90 -4.99 -1.99 -4.81
C GLN A 90 -4.89 -2.66 -6.18
N THR A 91 -5.95 -2.53 -6.97
CA THR A 91 -6.04 -3.16 -8.27
C THR A 91 -6.86 -2.32 -9.23
N ALA A 92 -6.58 -2.46 -10.54
CA ALA A 92 -7.41 -1.85 -11.58
C ALA A 92 -8.68 -2.66 -11.83
N TYR A 93 -8.77 -3.86 -11.26
CA TYR A 93 -9.89 -4.77 -11.52
C TYR A 93 -10.72 -4.99 -10.26
N ALA A 94 -12.05 -4.87 -10.40
CA ALA A 94 -12.97 -4.99 -9.28
C ALA A 94 -13.64 -6.36 -9.25
N PHE A 95 -12.87 -7.42 -9.52
CA PHE A 95 -13.44 -8.76 -9.55
C PHE A 95 -13.44 -9.38 -8.15
N SER A 96 -14.50 -10.13 -7.86
CA SER A 96 -14.60 -10.76 -6.55
C SER A 96 -13.48 -11.76 -6.29
N VAL A 97 -12.95 -12.38 -7.34
CA VAL A 97 -11.86 -13.33 -7.16
C VAL A 97 -10.60 -12.64 -6.64
N ASP A 98 -10.34 -11.40 -7.11
CA ASP A 98 -9.20 -10.63 -6.61
C ASP A 98 -9.40 -10.26 -5.13
N HIS A 99 -10.63 -9.93 -4.76
CA HIS A 99 -10.93 -9.61 -3.37
C HIS A 99 -10.67 -10.80 -2.45
N LEU A 100 -11.12 -12.00 -2.87
CA LEU A 100 -10.91 -13.21 -2.09
C LEU A 100 -9.43 -13.55 -1.98
N GLU A 101 -8.68 -13.39 -3.07
CA GLU A 101 -7.25 -13.65 -3.04
C GLU A 101 -6.53 -12.67 -2.14
N ALA A 102 -6.96 -11.41 -2.12
CA ALA A 102 -6.39 -10.42 -1.23
C ALA A 102 -6.55 -10.83 0.24
N GLU A 103 -7.75 -11.26 0.61
CA GLU A 103 -8.00 -11.73 1.96
C GLU A 103 -7.15 -12.92 2.32
N LYS A 104 -7.05 -13.89 1.42
CA LYS A 104 -6.27 -15.10 1.66
C LYS A 104 -4.79 -14.79 1.80
N ALA A 105 -4.31 -13.77 1.09
CA ALA A 105 -2.91 -13.37 1.15
C ALA A 105 -2.59 -12.63 2.44
N GLY A 106 -3.59 -12.17 3.16
CA GLY A 106 -3.38 -11.45 4.41
C GLY A 106 -3.48 -9.94 4.31
N CYS A 107 -4.04 -9.44 3.20
CA CYS A 107 -4.23 -8.00 3.05
C CYS A 107 -5.25 -7.49 4.07
N ASP A 108 -4.99 -6.33 4.63
CA ASP A 108 -5.85 -5.74 5.66
C ASP A 108 -6.97 -4.91 5.06
N ALA A 109 -6.80 -4.44 3.84
CA ALA A 109 -7.83 -3.70 3.12
C ALA A 109 -7.58 -3.83 1.63
N PHE A 110 -8.58 -3.46 0.84
CA PHE A 110 -8.54 -3.66 -0.61
C PHE A 110 -9.25 -2.49 -1.29
N PHE A 111 -8.58 -1.86 -2.24
CA PHE A 111 -9.16 -0.75 -3.01
C PHE A 111 -9.08 -1.04 -4.49
N THR A 112 -10.10 -0.55 -5.22
CA THR A 112 -10.13 -0.62 -6.67
C THR A 112 -9.77 0.74 -7.23
N LYS A 113 -8.93 0.75 -8.28
CA LYS A 113 -8.59 2.00 -8.97
C LYS A 113 -9.74 2.41 -9.87
N PRO A 114 -9.99 3.70 -10.08
CA PRO A 114 -9.21 4.82 -9.56
C PRO A 114 -9.50 5.04 -8.09
N LEU A 115 -8.45 5.39 -7.35
CA LEU A 115 -8.56 5.57 -5.92
C LEU A 115 -9.29 6.86 -5.58
N ASN A 116 -10.15 6.80 -4.57
CA ASN A 116 -10.76 7.99 -4.01
C ASN A 116 -9.81 8.49 -2.91
N PRO A 117 -9.19 9.66 -3.07
CA PRO A 117 -8.19 10.11 -2.11
C PRO A 117 -8.70 10.19 -0.68
N ASN A 118 -9.92 10.68 -0.47
CA ASN A 118 -10.45 10.81 0.88
C ASN A 118 -10.67 9.45 1.53
N LEU A 119 -11.21 8.50 0.79
CA LEU A 119 -11.43 7.16 1.32
C LEU A 119 -10.11 6.47 1.63
N LEU A 120 -9.12 6.65 0.76
CA LEU A 120 -7.81 6.06 0.99
C LEU A 120 -7.16 6.65 2.23
N LEU A 121 -7.15 7.98 2.35
CA LEU A 121 -6.55 8.65 3.51
C LEU A 121 -7.23 8.24 4.81
N ASP A 122 -8.56 8.17 4.79
CA ASP A 122 -9.31 7.76 5.99
C ASP A 122 -8.97 6.33 6.39
N LYS A 123 -8.86 5.43 5.41
CA LYS A 123 -8.54 4.03 5.71
C LYS A 123 -7.12 3.91 6.26
N ILE A 124 -6.17 4.59 5.64
CA ILE A 124 -4.79 4.58 6.14
C ILE A 124 -4.76 5.09 7.58
N ASN A 125 -5.45 6.21 7.83
CA ASN A 125 -5.46 6.78 9.17
C ASN A 125 -6.05 5.83 10.19
N SER A 126 -7.05 5.05 9.81
CA SER A 126 -7.67 4.10 10.73
C SER A 126 -6.68 3.03 11.19
N PHE A 127 -5.69 2.71 10.35
CA PHE A 127 -4.68 1.73 10.71
C PHE A 127 -3.49 2.36 11.46
N LEU A 128 -3.20 3.63 11.20
CA LEU A 128 -2.02 4.27 11.78
C LEU A 128 -2.29 4.93 13.15
N SER A 129 -3.55 5.13 13.49
CA SER A 129 -3.87 5.83 14.74
C SER A 129 -4.14 4.88 15.91
#